data_16d06a4fa6e4740a85910b758cbdd61c
#
_entry.id   16d06a4fa6e4740a85910b758cbdd61c
#
_cell.length_a   1.000
_cell.length_b   1.000
_cell.length_c   1.000
_cell.angle_alpha   90.00
_cell.angle_beta   90.00
_cell.angle_gamma   90.00
#
_symmetry.space_group_name_H-M   'P 1'
#
loop_
_entity.id
_entity.type
_entity.pdbx_description
1 polymer ?
#
loop_
_entity_poly.entity_id
_entity_poly.type
_entity_poly.pdbx_seq_one_letter_code
_entity_poly.pdbx_strand_id
1 'polypeptide(L)'
;NGLAYKAKMPVNWCTSCKCVLANEEVVENVCERCGSPVVRKEKSQWMLRITRYAQRLLDDLDDVDFIERVKIQQRNWIGRSTGAEVRFGSTFGDEITVFTTRPDTLFGATYMVLSPEHPLLERWMDRLTNADEVKAYQEAAAAKSDFERTELTKEKTGVQLGGVKGINPVNGKEIPIFISDYVLSTYGTGAIMAVPAHDDRDWEFAKKFGCEIIEVVKGGNVQEAAF
;
A
#
# COMPACT_ATOMS: atom_id res chain seq x y z
N ASN A 1 18.66 -22.18 13.49
CA ASN A 1 19.19 -20.91 12.98
C ASN A 1 18.24 -19.72 13.22
N GLY A 2 17.02 -19.93 13.80
CA GLY A 2 16.04 -18.86 14.09
C GLY A 2 15.41 -18.21 12.85
N LEU A 3 15.46 -18.88 11.71
CA LEU A 3 14.91 -18.36 10.44
C LEU A 3 13.44 -18.76 10.23
N ALA A 4 13.05 -19.93 10.71
CA ALA A 4 11.66 -20.39 10.62
C ALA A 4 10.88 -19.92 11.85
N TYR A 5 9.64 -19.44 11.63
CA TYR A 5 8.73 -19.03 12.69
C TYR A 5 7.28 -19.28 12.28
N LYS A 6 6.39 -19.36 13.27
CA LYS A 6 4.95 -19.44 13.02
C LYS A 6 4.31 -18.06 13.14
N ALA A 7 3.45 -17.71 12.18
CA ALA A 7 2.62 -16.51 12.23
C ALA A 7 1.22 -16.80 11.69
N LYS A 8 0.24 -16.07 12.20
CA LYS A 8 -1.08 -15.99 11.56
C LYS A 8 -0.97 -15.02 10.39
N MET A 9 -1.46 -15.46 9.24
CA MET A 9 -1.49 -14.64 8.04
C MET A 9 -2.67 -15.02 7.16
N PRO A 10 -3.19 -14.09 6.35
CA PRO A 10 -4.20 -14.40 5.37
C PRO A 10 -3.61 -15.28 4.26
N VAL A 11 -4.30 -16.38 3.96
CA VAL A 11 -3.93 -17.33 2.89
C VAL A 11 -5.10 -17.53 1.96
N ASN A 12 -4.84 -17.90 0.71
CA ASN A 12 -5.86 -18.34 -0.21
C ASN A 12 -6.40 -19.71 0.24
N TRP A 13 -7.69 -19.78 0.52
CA TRP A 13 -8.35 -20.98 1.02
C TRP A 13 -9.42 -21.44 0.06
N CYS A 14 -9.27 -22.66 -0.48
CA CYS A 14 -10.33 -23.31 -1.23
C CYS A 14 -11.39 -23.88 -0.27
N THR A 15 -12.62 -23.44 -0.41
CA THR A 15 -13.74 -23.86 0.46
C THR A 15 -14.18 -25.31 0.22
N SER A 16 -13.97 -25.81 -1.00
CA SER A 16 -14.30 -27.18 -1.41
C SER A 16 -13.17 -28.16 -1.10
N CYS A 17 -11.96 -27.92 -1.61
CA CYS A 17 -10.79 -28.77 -1.36
C CYS A 17 -10.28 -28.70 0.10
N LYS A 18 -10.70 -27.68 0.86
CA LYS A 18 -10.27 -27.41 2.25
C LYS A 18 -8.76 -27.35 2.42
N CYS A 19 -8.07 -26.76 1.44
CA CYS A 19 -6.62 -26.59 1.44
C CYS A 19 -6.21 -25.14 1.20
N VAL A 20 -4.98 -24.82 1.59
CA VAL A 20 -4.30 -23.57 1.26
C VAL A 20 -3.79 -23.67 -0.17
N LEU A 21 -3.93 -22.60 -0.93
CA LEU A 21 -3.48 -22.49 -2.32
C LEU A 21 -2.36 -21.43 -2.43
N ALA A 22 -1.38 -21.70 -3.27
CA ALA A 22 -0.45 -20.69 -3.73
C ALA A 22 -1.17 -19.67 -4.65
N ASN A 23 -0.56 -18.51 -4.88
CA ASN A 23 -1.19 -17.49 -5.74
C ASN A 23 -1.40 -18.01 -7.18
N GLU A 24 -0.48 -18.83 -7.67
CA GLU A 24 -0.51 -19.43 -9.00
C GLU A 24 -1.63 -20.50 -9.16
N GLU A 25 -2.11 -21.05 -8.05
CA GLU A 25 -3.22 -22.05 -8.03
C GLU A 25 -4.61 -21.37 -7.97
N VAL A 26 -4.64 -20.02 -8.00
CA VAL A 26 -5.87 -19.22 -8.00
C VAL A 26 -5.99 -18.50 -9.34
N VAL A 27 -6.94 -18.93 -10.15
CA VAL A 27 -7.22 -18.34 -11.47
C VAL A 27 -8.61 -17.70 -11.42
N GLU A 28 -8.71 -16.41 -11.75
CA GLU A 28 -10.00 -15.67 -11.72
C GLU A 28 -10.77 -15.84 -10.40
N ASN A 29 -10.06 -15.80 -9.25
CA ASN A 29 -10.61 -15.99 -7.90
C ASN A 29 -11.21 -17.38 -7.63
N VAL A 30 -10.94 -18.37 -8.49
CA VAL A 30 -11.35 -19.78 -8.27
C VAL A 30 -10.14 -20.70 -8.13
N CYS A 31 -10.37 -21.82 -7.48
CA CYS A 31 -9.39 -22.89 -7.32
C CYS A 31 -9.13 -23.59 -8.67
N GLU A 32 -7.89 -23.60 -9.15
CA GLU A 32 -7.50 -24.27 -10.39
C GLU A 32 -7.93 -25.76 -10.42
N ARG A 33 -7.93 -26.43 -9.26
CA ARG A 33 -8.25 -27.88 -9.18
C ARG A 33 -9.73 -28.21 -9.26
N CYS A 34 -10.59 -27.39 -8.65
CA CYS A 34 -12.01 -27.75 -8.50
C CYS A 34 -12.99 -26.66 -8.96
N GLY A 35 -12.49 -25.49 -9.42
CA GLY A 35 -13.33 -24.38 -9.88
C GLY A 35 -14.15 -23.66 -8.79
N SER A 36 -13.98 -24.06 -7.51
CA SER A 36 -14.73 -23.43 -6.41
C SER A 36 -14.14 -22.07 -6.03
N PRO A 37 -14.96 -21.13 -5.54
CA PRO A 37 -14.49 -19.83 -5.09
C PRO A 37 -13.42 -19.95 -4.01
N VAL A 38 -12.39 -19.13 -4.11
CA VAL A 38 -11.31 -19.01 -3.13
C VAL A 38 -11.60 -17.82 -2.22
N VAL A 39 -11.37 -18.00 -0.93
CA VAL A 39 -11.53 -16.94 0.07
C VAL A 39 -10.22 -16.68 0.82
N ARG A 40 -10.01 -15.45 1.26
CA ARG A 40 -8.91 -15.16 2.18
C ARG A 40 -9.29 -15.64 3.58
N LYS A 41 -8.43 -16.44 4.18
CA LYS A 41 -8.64 -17.00 5.52
C LYS A 41 -7.37 -16.91 6.34
N GLU A 42 -7.47 -16.39 7.57
CA GLU A 42 -6.35 -16.40 8.49
C GLU A 42 -6.00 -17.81 8.94
N LYS A 43 -4.76 -18.18 8.73
CA LYS A 43 -4.20 -19.48 9.15
C LYS A 43 -2.82 -19.28 9.78
N SER A 44 -2.52 -20.09 10.78
CA SER A 44 -1.15 -20.20 11.30
C SER A 44 -0.28 -20.95 10.30
N GLN A 45 0.73 -20.24 9.77
CA GLN A 45 1.65 -20.76 8.75
C GLN A 45 3.10 -20.72 9.25
N TRP A 46 3.92 -21.62 8.71
CA TRP A 46 5.36 -21.53 8.83
C TRP A 46 5.89 -20.48 7.83
N MET A 47 6.67 -19.56 8.36
CA MET A 47 7.30 -18.49 7.61
C MET A 47 8.82 -18.58 7.70
N LEU A 48 9.50 -18.11 6.67
CA LEU A 48 10.96 -17.96 6.66
C LEU A 48 11.32 -16.47 6.66
N ARG A 49 12.27 -16.09 7.51
CA ARG A 49 12.80 -14.72 7.58
C ARG A 49 13.79 -14.45 6.45
N ILE A 50 13.33 -14.53 5.19
CA ILE A 50 14.20 -14.36 4.01
C ILE A 50 14.82 -12.96 3.94
N THR A 51 14.09 -11.92 4.40
CA THR A 51 14.57 -10.53 4.44
C THR A 51 15.77 -10.32 5.35
N ARG A 52 16.05 -11.27 6.25
CA ARG A 52 17.23 -11.22 7.13
C ARG A 52 18.55 -11.28 6.35
N TYR A 53 18.51 -11.80 5.12
CA TYR A 53 19.67 -11.88 4.22
C TYR A 53 19.67 -10.77 3.16
N ALA A 54 18.67 -9.91 3.11
CA ALA A 54 18.54 -8.91 2.05
C ALA A 54 19.76 -8.00 1.94
N GLN A 55 20.27 -7.46 3.06
CA GLN A 55 21.47 -6.63 3.05
C GLN A 55 22.70 -7.41 2.61
N ARG A 56 22.90 -8.63 3.15
CA ARG A 56 24.03 -9.47 2.79
C ARG A 56 24.02 -9.83 1.30
N LEU A 57 22.84 -10.14 0.74
CA LEU A 57 22.71 -10.42 -0.70
C LEU A 57 23.11 -9.23 -1.56
N LEU A 58 22.84 -7.99 -1.11
CA LEU A 58 23.31 -6.77 -1.80
C LEU A 58 24.82 -6.61 -1.70
N ASP A 59 25.39 -6.81 -0.51
CA ASP A 59 26.82 -6.63 -0.26
C ASP A 59 27.63 -7.69 -1.03
N ASP A 60 27.19 -8.95 -0.99
CA ASP A 60 27.88 -10.08 -1.67
C ASP A 60 27.83 -9.97 -3.21
N LEU A 61 27.00 -9.09 -3.80
CA LEU A 61 26.97 -8.85 -5.26
C LEU A 61 28.28 -8.25 -5.80
N ASP A 62 29.06 -7.59 -4.96
CA ASP A 62 30.34 -7.00 -5.36
C ASP A 62 31.43 -8.07 -5.47
N ASP A 63 31.28 -9.18 -4.74
CA ASP A 63 32.23 -10.30 -4.68
C ASP A 63 31.96 -11.37 -5.76
N VAL A 64 30.85 -11.30 -6.50
CA VAL A 64 30.52 -12.28 -7.54
C VAL A 64 30.79 -11.76 -8.95
N ASP A 65 31.30 -12.64 -9.84
CA ASP A 65 31.56 -12.30 -11.23
C ASP A 65 30.29 -12.42 -12.09
N PHE A 66 29.27 -11.62 -11.75
CA PHE A 66 28.05 -11.48 -12.54
C PHE A 66 28.14 -10.29 -13.48
N ILE A 67 27.56 -10.43 -14.69
CA ILE A 67 27.38 -9.28 -15.57
C ILE A 67 26.57 -8.19 -14.90
N GLU A 68 26.88 -6.93 -15.17
CA GLU A 68 26.28 -5.78 -14.48
C GLU A 68 24.76 -5.76 -14.55
N ARG A 69 24.17 -6.15 -15.68
CA ARG A 69 22.72 -6.25 -15.84
C ARG A 69 22.06 -7.15 -14.79
N VAL A 70 22.68 -8.28 -14.45
CA VAL A 70 22.18 -9.21 -13.43
C VAL A 70 22.30 -8.60 -12.04
N LYS A 71 23.43 -7.93 -11.74
CA LYS A 71 23.62 -7.23 -10.46
C LYS A 71 22.56 -6.14 -10.26
N ILE A 72 22.30 -5.34 -11.29
CA ILE A 72 21.26 -4.29 -11.25
C ILE A 72 19.87 -4.91 -11.02
N GLN A 73 19.53 -5.99 -11.72
CA GLN A 73 18.24 -6.67 -11.52
C GLN A 73 18.08 -7.19 -10.10
N GLN A 74 19.11 -7.78 -9.50
CA GLN A 74 19.07 -8.27 -8.12
C GLN A 74 18.99 -7.13 -7.11
N ARG A 75 19.74 -6.03 -7.30
CA ARG A 75 19.62 -4.83 -6.45
C ARG A 75 18.20 -4.26 -6.49
N ASN A 76 17.63 -4.14 -7.68
CA ASN A 76 16.27 -3.63 -7.87
C ASN A 76 15.21 -4.58 -7.26
N TRP A 77 15.42 -5.90 -7.37
CA TRP A 77 14.51 -6.89 -6.78
C TRP A 77 14.48 -6.81 -5.25
N ILE A 78 15.63 -6.67 -4.61
CA ILE A 78 15.72 -6.49 -3.15
C ILE A 78 15.14 -5.13 -2.75
N GLY A 79 15.35 -4.09 -3.56
CA GLY A 79 14.65 -2.82 -3.45
C GLY A 79 14.94 -2.09 -2.14
N ARG A 80 16.21 -2.08 -1.67
CA ARG A 80 16.57 -1.30 -0.48
C ARG A 80 16.24 0.17 -0.71
N SER A 81 15.39 0.73 0.15
CA SER A 81 15.06 2.15 0.17
C SER A 81 15.43 2.78 1.51
N THR A 82 15.80 4.05 1.47
CA THR A 82 16.06 4.85 2.67
C THR A 82 15.05 6.00 2.68
N GLY A 83 14.46 6.24 3.82
CA GLY A 83 13.43 7.28 3.95
C GLY A 83 13.20 7.64 5.41
N ALA A 84 12.11 8.33 5.66
CA ALA A 84 11.68 8.76 6.97
C ALA A 84 10.26 8.29 7.29
N GLU A 85 10.02 7.96 8.54
CA GLU A 85 8.66 7.85 9.08
C GLU A 85 8.18 9.24 9.47
N VAL A 86 7.02 9.61 8.96
CA VAL A 86 6.39 10.90 9.24
C VAL A 86 5.04 10.64 9.90
N ARG A 87 4.75 11.36 10.96
CA ARG A 87 3.51 11.25 11.73
C ARG A 87 2.58 12.40 11.41
N PHE A 88 1.45 12.06 10.85
CA PHE A 88 0.34 12.99 10.62
C PHE A 88 -0.66 12.86 11.75
N GLY A 89 -1.12 13.98 12.30
CA GLY A 89 -2.29 13.97 13.18
C GLY A 89 -3.57 13.72 12.39
N SER A 90 -4.65 13.33 13.07
CA SER A 90 -5.99 13.32 12.51
C SER A 90 -6.92 14.23 13.30
N THR A 91 -7.99 14.73 12.67
CA THR A 91 -9.03 15.50 13.36
C THR A 91 -9.79 14.65 14.39
N PHE A 92 -9.64 13.33 14.35
CA PHE A 92 -10.17 12.42 15.36
C PHE A 92 -9.22 12.23 16.57
N GLY A 93 -8.01 12.80 16.52
CA GLY A 93 -7.04 12.75 17.60
C GLY A 93 -6.07 11.54 17.53
N ASP A 94 -6.16 10.71 16.50
CA ASP A 94 -5.23 9.62 16.27
C ASP A 94 -4.04 10.08 15.42
N GLU A 95 -2.95 9.35 15.51
CA GLU A 95 -1.74 9.54 14.71
C GLU A 95 -1.68 8.53 13.56
N ILE A 96 -1.35 8.99 12.37
CA ILE A 96 -1.17 8.18 11.16
C ILE A 96 0.32 8.25 10.79
N THR A 97 1.03 7.13 10.90
CA THR A 97 2.43 7.05 10.49
C THR A 97 2.52 6.64 9.04
N VAL A 98 3.26 7.39 8.25
CA VAL A 98 3.59 7.06 6.85
C VAL A 98 5.10 6.94 6.69
N PHE A 99 5.55 6.04 5.81
CA PHE A 99 6.94 5.98 5.38
C PHE A 99 7.09 6.66 4.02
N THR A 100 8.05 7.55 3.88
CA THR A 100 8.35 8.21 2.60
C THR A 100 9.84 8.26 2.31
N THR A 101 10.21 8.06 1.05
CA THR A 101 11.58 8.27 0.55
C THR A 101 11.83 9.74 0.17
N ARG A 102 10.77 10.57 0.12
CA ARG A 102 10.81 11.97 -0.27
C ARG A 102 10.21 12.89 0.82
N PRO A 103 10.81 12.93 2.02
CA PRO A 103 10.33 13.82 3.10
C PRO A 103 10.43 15.31 2.73
N ASP A 104 11.27 15.66 1.78
CA ASP A 104 11.41 17.00 1.22
C ASP A 104 10.13 17.52 0.55
N THR A 105 9.26 16.64 0.07
CA THR A 105 8.01 17.00 -0.62
C THR A 105 6.79 17.14 0.31
N LEU A 106 6.95 17.01 1.63
CA LEU A 106 5.87 17.07 2.62
C LEU A 106 4.96 18.29 2.50
N PHE A 107 5.50 19.45 2.10
CA PHE A 107 4.71 20.67 1.88
C PHE A 107 3.70 20.51 0.73
N GLY A 108 3.92 19.59 -0.17
CA GLY A 108 3.04 19.24 -1.30
C GLY A 108 2.11 18.06 -1.02
N ALA A 109 2.11 17.51 0.19
CA ALA A 109 1.17 16.47 0.57
C ALA A 109 -0.23 17.07 0.74
N THR A 110 -1.13 16.74 -0.18
CA THR A 110 -2.47 17.32 -0.26
C THR A 110 -3.60 16.38 0.09
N TYR A 111 -3.31 15.10 0.20
CA TYR A 111 -4.22 14.09 0.75
C TYR A 111 -3.43 12.89 1.29
N MET A 112 -4.13 12.02 1.98
CA MET A 112 -3.59 10.75 2.49
C MET A 112 -4.43 9.59 1.98
N VAL A 113 -3.80 8.42 1.86
CA VAL A 113 -4.52 7.19 1.51
C VAL A 113 -4.15 6.09 2.51
N LEU A 114 -5.17 5.45 3.05
CA LEU A 114 -5.03 4.26 3.90
C LEU A 114 -5.38 3.00 3.10
N SER A 115 -4.78 1.88 3.46
CA SER A 115 -5.25 0.58 2.98
C SER A 115 -6.67 0.31 3.50
N PRO A 116 -7.50 -0.43 2.76
CA PRO A 116 -8.85 -0.81 3.23
C PRO A 116 -8.84 -1.63 4.53
N GLU A 117 -7.71 -2.27 4.86
CA GLU A 117 -7.51 -3.08 6.06
C GLU A 117 -6.82 -2.32 7.21
N HIS A 118 -6.62 -1.01 7.07
CA HIS A 118 -5.87 -0.25 8.07
C HIS A 118 -6.59 -0.24 9.43
N PRO A 119 -5.89 -0.51 10.57
CA PRO A 119 -6.52 -0.66 11.88
C PRO A 119 -7.31 0.56 12.37
N LEU A 120 -6.95 1.77 11.93
CA LEU A 120 -7.68 2.98 12.29
C LEU A 120 -9.12 2.99 11.75
N LEU A 121 -9.40 2.29 10.65
CA LEU A 121 -10.76 2.24 10.08
C LEU A 121 -11.75 1.57 11.04
N GLU A 122 -11.37 0.48 11.71
CA GLU A 122 -12.22 -0.14 12.74
C GLU A 122 -12.54 0.85 13.87
N ARG A 123 -11.53 1.61 14.31
CA ARG A 123 -11.68 2.59 15.40
C ARG A 123 -12.51 3.80 15.02
N TRP A 124 -12.51 4.15 13.74
CA TRP A 124 -13.20 5.33 13.22
C TRP A 124 -14.61 5.04 12.70
N MET A 125 -14.96 3.78 12.46
CA MET A 125 -16.16 3.37 11.74
C MET A 125 -17.45 4.03 12.31
N ASP A 126 -17.60 4.08 13.64
CA ASP A 126 -18.75 4.66 14.29
C ASP A 126 -18.79 6.20 14.25
N ARG A 127 -17.70 6.83 13.84
CA ARG A 127 -17.52 8.29 13.77
C ARG A 127 -17.54 8.82 12.34
N LEU A 128 -17.42 7.94 11.35
CA LEU A 128 -17.46 8.31 9.94
C LEU A 128 -18.88 8.65 9.51
N THR A 129 -19.04 9.70 8.69
CA THR A 129 -20.35 10.10 8.16
C THR A 129 -20.83 9.23 6.99
N ASN A 130 -19.91 8.44 6.38
CA ASN A 130 -20.18 7.54 5.26
C ASN A 130 -19.69 6.10 5.51
N ALA A 131 -19.88 5.60 6.73
CA ALA A 131 -19.41 4.28 7.16
C ALA A 131 -19.88 3.13 6.27
N ASP A 132 -21.09 3.17 5.73
CA ASP A 132 -21.62 2.11 4.86
C ASP A 132 -20.90 2.06 3.51
N GLU A 133 -20.55 3.21 2.93
CA GLU A 133 -19.76 3.30 1.70
C GLU A 133 -18.35 2.77 1.92
N VAL A 134 -17.74 3.10 3.06
CA VAL A 134 -16.42 2.60 3.45
C VAL A 134 -16.43 1.08 3.60
N LYS A 135 -17.42 0.50 4.27
CA LYS A 135 -17.60 -0.95 4.41
C LYS A 135 -17.77 -1.65 3.07
N ALA A 136 -18.62 -1.12 2.20
CA ALA A 136 -18.83 -1.67 0.87
C ALA A 136 -17.53 -1.68 0.05
N TYR A 137 -16.73 -0.61 0.17
CA TYR A 137 -15.41 -0.56 -0.49
C TYR A 137 -14.42 -1.58 0.10
N GLN A 138 -14.38 -1.75 1.42
CA GLN A 138 -13.55 -2.75 2.09
C GLN A 138 -13.88 -4.17 1.61
N GLU A 139 -15.17 -4.51 1.52
CA GLU A 139 -15.63 -5.81 1.01
C GLU A 139 -15.21 -6.04 -0.45
N ALA A 140 -15.38 -5.03 -1.31
CA ALA A 140 -14.97 -5.09 -2.71
C ALA A 140 -13.44 -5.21 -2.86
N ALA A 141 -12.66 -4.53 -2.03
CA ALA A 141 -11.20 -4.63 -2.03
C ALA A 141 -10.71 -5.99 -1.53
N ALA A 142 -11.36 -6.56 -0.50
CA ALA A 142 -11.02 -7.86 0.05
C ALA A 142 -11.24 -9.03 -0.94
N ALA A 143 -12.09 -8.84 -1.95
CA ALA A 143 -12.32 -9.82 -3.02
C ALA A 143 -11.19 -9.84 -4.07
N LYS A 144 -10.30 -8.84 -4.09
CA LYS A 144 -9.20 -8.71 -5.04
C LYS A 144 -7.91 -9.30 -4.48
N SER A 145 -7.09 -9.90 -5.36
CA SER A 145 -5.72 -10.28 -5.03
C SER A 145 -4.79 -9.07 -4.92
N ASP A 146 -3.66 -9.21 -4.22
CA ASP A 146 -2.66 -8.14 -4.12
C ASP A 146 -2.10 -7.75 -5.51
N PHE A 147 -2.01 -8.72 -6.44
CA PHE A 147 -1.60 -8.48 -7.82
C PHE A 147 -2.60 -7.58 -8.56
N GLU A 148 -3.89 -7.91 -8.52
CA GLU A 148 -4.96 -7.10 -9.13
C GLU A 148 -5.04 -5.70 -8.52
N ARG A 149 -4.70 -5.55 -7.24
CA ARG A 149 -4.71 -4.26 -6.54
C ARG A 149 -3.56 -3.35 -6.96
N THR A 150 -2.39 -3.92 -7.24
CA THR A 150 -1.16 -3.16 -7.55
C THR A 150 -0.89 -2.97 -9.04
N GLU A 151 -1.74 -3.46 -9.93
CA GLU A 151 -1.58 -3.30 -11.37
C GLU A 151 -1.63 -1.81 -11.76
N LEU A 152 -0.52 -1.32 -12.35
CA LEU A 152 -0.32 0.11 -12.64
C LEU A 152 -1.30 0.67 -13.69
N THR A 153 -1.77 -0.19 -14.60
CA THR A 153 -2.67 0.20 -15.70
C THR A 153 -4.13 0.31 -15.27
N LYS A 154 -4.45 -0.09 -14.05
CA LYS A 154 -5.82 -0.09 -13.55
C LYS A 154 -6.28 1.30 -13.16
N GLU A 155 -7.53 1.58 -13.46
CA GLU A 155 -8.22 2.79 -13.01
C GLU A 155 -8.17 2.91 -11.48
N LYS A 156 -7.70 4.05 -10.97
CA LYS A 156 -7.62 4.29 -9.53
C LYS A 156 -9.00 4.42 -8.93
N THR A 157 -9.29 3.63 -7.91
CA THR A 157 -10.54 3.66 -7.15
C THR A 157 -10.25 4.06 -5.70
N GLY A 158 -11.23 4.60 -5.02
CA GLY A 158 -11.11 4.98 -3.62
C GLY A 158 -12.37 5.60 -3.08
N VAL A 159 -12.46 5.70 -1.76
CA VAL A 159 -13.54 6.37 -1.03
C VAL A 159 -12.92 7.37 -0.06
N GLN A 160 -13.39 8.61 -0.08
CA GLN A 160 -13.00 9.60 0.90
C GLN A 160 -13.66 9.29 2.24
N LEU A 161 -12.90 9.35 3.33
CA LEU A 161 -13.44 9.18 4.67
C LEU A 161 -14.18 10.45 5.11
N GLY A 162 -15.47 10.34 5.31
CA GLY A 162 -16.32 11.45 5.73
C GLY A 162 -16.19 11.76 7.24
N GLY A 163 -15.97 13.04 7.58
CA GLY A 163 -15.88 13.49 8.96
C GLY A 163 -14.47 13.49 9.57
N VAL A 164 -13.49 12.91 8.89
CA VAL A 164 -12.09 12.88 9.35
C VAL A 164 -11.16 13.46 8.32
N LYS A 165 -10.10 14.15 8.79
CA LYS A 165 -9.02 14.67 7.96
C LYS A 165 -7.68 14.39 8.61
N GLY A 166 -6.64 14.29 7.81
CA GLY A 166 -5.26 14.29 8.23
C GLY A 166 -4.77 15.73 8.48
N ILE A 167 -3.81 15.90 9.37
CA ILE A 167 -3.17 17.18 9.66
C ILE A 167 -1.73 17.08 9.21
N ASN A 168 -1.37 17.84 8.18
CA ASN A 168 0.00 17.86 7.67
C ASN A 168 0.95 18.48 8.72
N PRO A 169 1.97 17.75 9.19
CA PRO A 169 2.79 18.18 10.32
C PRO A 169 3.69 19.40 10.02
N VAL A 170 3.95 19.69 8.74
CA VAL A 170 4.87 20.81 8.39
C VAL A 170 4.16 22.14 8.16
N ASN A 171 2.86 22.15 7.86
CA ASN A 171 2.12 23.38 7.60
C ASN A 171 0.79 23.49 8.34
N GLY A 172 0.40 22.47 9.10
CA GLY A 172 -0.84 22.42 9.87
C GLY A 172 -2.12 22.33 9.04
N LYS A 173 -2.03 22.19 7.70
CA LYS A 173 -3.22 22.08 6.85
C LYS A 173 -3.96 20.78 7.10
N GLU A 174 -5.27 20.87 7.14
CA GLU A 174 -6.16 19.71 7.10
C GLU A 174 -6.29 19.21 5.66
N ILE A 175 -6.00 17.93 5.45
CA ILE A 175 -6.04 17.27 4.15
C ILE A 175 -7.00 16.07 4.19
N PRO A 176 -7.72 15.77 3.09
CA PRO A 176 -8.63 14.64 3.05
C PRO A 176 -7.88 13.31 3.21
N ILE A 177 -8.57 12.32 3.80
CA ILE A 177 -8.08 10.95 3.91
C ILE A 177 -8.99 10.08 3.04
N PHE A 178 -8.38 9.24 2.22
CA PHE A 178 -9.07 8.24 1.40
C PHE A 178 -8.71 6.84 1.86
N ILE A 179 -9.53 5.86 1.50
CA ILE A 179 -9.14 4.47 1.41
C ILE A 179 -9.02 4.10 -0.07
N SER A 180 -8.02 3.31 -0.41
CA SER A 180 -7.87 2.80 -1.77
C SER A 180 -7.15 1.45 -1.78
N ASP A 181 -7.55 0.61 -2.72
CA ASP A 181 -7.06 -0.75 -2.86
C ASP A 181 -5.61 -0.84 -3.38
N TYR A 182 -5.04 0.23 -3.96
CA TYR A 182 -3.64 0.25 -4.36
C TYR A 182 -2.66 0.39 -3.19
N VAL A 183 -3.13 0.77 -2.00
CA VAL A 183 -2.33 0.79 -0.78
C VAL A 183 -2.49 -0.55 -0.06
N LEU A 184 -1.40 -1.27 0.12
CA LEU A 184 -1.39 -2.57 0.77
C LEU A 184 -1.05 -2.44 2.26
N SER A 185 -1.79 -3.12 3.12
CA SER A 185 -1.50 -3.20 4.56
C SER A 185 -0.23 -3.97 4.88
N THR A 186 0.25 -4.79 3.94
CA THR A 186 1.47 -5.60 4.06
C THR A 186 2.73 -4.84 3.66
N TYR A 187 2.61 -3.64 3.10
CA TYR A 187 3.72 -2.81 2.67
C TYR A 187 3.78 -1.49 3.46
N GLY A 188 4.94 -1.23 4.07
CA GLY A 188 5.15 -0.05 4.91
C GLY A 188 4.22 -0.04 6.12
N THR A 189 3.54 1.06 6.32
CA THR A 189 2.61 1.29 7.44
C THR A 189 1.14 1.04 7.07
N GLY A 190 0.85 0.67 5.82
CA GLY A 190 -0.52 0.62 5.30
C GLY A 190 -1.16 2.00 5.09
N ALA A 191 -0.35 3.05 5.16
CA ALA A 191 -0.74 4.44 4.93
C ALA A 191 0.30 5.17 4.08
N ILE A 192 -0.14 6.05 3.20
CA ILE A 192 0.73 6.92 2.41
C ILE A 192 0.28 8.38 2.52
N MET A 193 1.22 9.30 2.44
CA MET A 193 0.98 10.67 2.05
C MET A 193 1.05 10.76 0.52
N ALA A 194 0.18 11.54 -0.08
CA ALA A 194 0.14 11.72 -1.52
C ALA A 194 0.64 13.11 -1.92
N VAL A 195 1.56 13.13 -2.87
CA VAL A 195 2.17 14.36 -3.40
C VAL A 195 1.96 14.42 -4.92
N PRO A 196 0.75 14.82 -5.35
CA PRO A 196 0.34 14.70 -6.75
C PRO A 196 1.18 15.50 -7.75
N ALA A 197 1.90 16.52 -7.30
CA ALA A 197 2.81 17.25 -8.18
C ALA A 197 4.06 16.44 -8.58
N HIS A 198 4.42 15.38 -7.83
CA HIS A 198 5.70 14.67 -7.96
C HIS A 198 5.60 13.14 -7.93
N ASP A 199 4.39 12.58 -8.11
CA ASP A 199 4.14 11.14 -8.29
C ASP A 199 2.99 10.96 -9.29
N ASP A 200 3.21 10.18 -10.35
CA ASP A 200 2.22 9.96 -11.42
C ASP A 200 0.92 9.33 -10.92
N ARG A 201 1.02 8.38 -9.97
CA ARG A 201 -0.17 7.70 -9.42
C ARG A 201 -0.99 8.66 -8.57
N ASP A 202 -0.31 9.48 -7.78
CA ASP A 202 -0.96 10.49 -6.95
C ASP A 202 -1.58 11.59 -7.82
N TRP A 203 -0.94 11.95 -8.93
CA TRP A 203 -1.47 12.92 -9.87
C TRP A 203 -2.77 12.44 -10.55
N GLU A 204 -2.78 11.20 -11.06
CA GLU A 204 -3.98 10.58 -11.65
C GLU A 204 -5.13 10.52 -10.64
N PHE A 205 -4.84 10.11 -9.40
CA PHE A 205 -5.82 10.06 -8.33
C PHE A 205 -6.34 11.45 -7.98
N ALA A 206 -5.45 12.44 -7.82
CA ALA A 206 -5.83 13.82 -7.52
C ALA A 206 -6.73 14.43 -8.60
N LYS A 207 -6.43 14.19 -9.89
CA LYS A 207 -7.29 14.63 -11.01
C LYS A 207 -8.67 14.00 -10.95
N LYS A 208 -8.75 12.71 -10.63
CA LYS A 208 -10.01 11.98 -10.56
C LYS A 208 -10.88 12.44 -9.38
N PHE A 209 -10.29 12.66 -8.23
CA PHE A 209 -11.00 13.00 -7.00
C PHE A 209 -11.04 14.50 -6.67
N GLY A 210 -10.48 15.34 -7.54
CA GLY A 210 -10.48 16.79 -7.38
C GLY A 210 -9.61 17.28 -6.22
N CYS A 211 -8.52 16.57 -5.89
CA CYS A 211 -7.56 17.00 -4.88
C CYS A 211 -6.65 18.10 -5.41
N GLU A 212 -6.17 18.95 -4.50
CA GLU A 212 -5.23 20.03 -4.82
C GLU A 212 -3.88 19.46 -5.30
N ILE A 213 -3.25 20.10 -6.30
CA ILE A 213 -1.93 19.75 -6.81
C ILE A 213 -1.01 20.95 -6.56
N ILE A 214 -0.03 20.79 -5.66
CA ILE A 214 0.88 21.87 -5.22
C ILE A 214 2.30 21.51 -5.66
N GLU A 215 2.89 22.34 -6.54
CA GLU A 215 4.29 22.24 -6.91
C GLU A 215 5.18 22.65 -5.72
N VAL A 216 6.10 21.75 -5.31
CA VAL A 216 7.08 22.01 -4.26
C VAL A 216 8.53 21.81 -4.72
N VAL A 217 8.71 21.14 -5.86
CA VAL A 217 9.98 21.06 -6.58
C VAL A 217 9.78 21.65 -7.96
N LYS A 218 10.57 22.66 -8.30
CA LYS A 218 10.48 23.34 -9.60
C LYS A 218 11.04 22.49 -10.73
N GLY A 219 10.38 22.48 -11.87
CA GLY A 219 10.96 21.82 -13.06
C GLY A 219 9.98 21.42 -14.15
N GLY A 220 8.69 21.30 -13.88
CA GLY A 220 7.68 20.88 -14.84
C GLY A 220 6.38 21.65 -14.77
N ASN A 221 5.43 21.30 -15.64
CA ASN A 221 4.07 21.81 -15.56
C ASN A 221 3.17 20.79 -14.85
N VAL A 222 3.06 20.92 -13.53
CA VAL A 222 2.30 20.01 -12.66
C VAL A 222 0.79 19.97 -12.97
N GLN A 223 0.30 20.88 -13.83
CA GLN A 223 -1.09 20.83 -14.29
C GLN A 223 -1.30 19.83 -15.43
N GLU A 224 -0.25 19.49 -16.18
CA GLU A 224 -0.26 18.56 -17.29
C GLU A 224 0.16 17.14 -16.88
N ALA A 225 1.17 17.04 -16.02
CA ALA A 225 1.68 15.76 -15.50
C ALA A 225 2.41 15.97 -14.18
N ALA A 226 2.68 14.88 -13.45
CA ALA A 226 3.63 14.90 -12.34
C ALA A 226 5.05 15.15 -12.87
N PHE A 227 5.91 15.72 -12.00
CA PHE A 227 7.28 16.08 -12.35
C PHE A 227 8.29 15.51 -11.35
#